data_98835781dc3083bb40311caabc3081a9
#
_entry.id   98835781dc3083bb40311caabc3081a9
#
_cell.length_a   1.000
_cell.length_b   1.000
_cell.length_c   1.000
_cell.angle_alpha   90.00
_cell.angle_beta   90.00
_cell.angle_gamma   90.00
#
_symmetry.space_group_name_H-M   'P 1'
#
loop_
_entity.id
_entity.type
_entity.pdbx_description
1 polymer ?
#
loop_
_entity_poly.entity_id
_entity_poly.type
_entity_poly.pdbx_seq_one_letter_code
_entity_poly.pdbx_strand_id
1 'polypeptide(L)'
;MAATEATVMDKIVSLCKRRGFVFQSSEIYGGLGSVWDYGPLGVELKKNVKDRWWRAMVQARDDIEGLDAAILMHPKVWEASGHVAGFTDPLVDCRTCKARFRADKIQESNCPQKPSKRPGEHSTCDLTEPRLFNLMFKTFMGPVEEQAAVVFLRPETAQGIYVNYLNVLQASRQKVPFGIAQIGKAFRNEITPGNFIFRTREFEQMEMQFFVEPGTDQEWFERWREWRMQWHRDLGLTASRLRWHEHGEGELAHYAKAAYDIEYEFPFGWNEIEGVHNRTDFDLQRHQEHSGKKLEWFDQVSGKRFLPYIVETSAGADRVTLTVLVDAYREEMVEGETRVVLGFHPTLAPIKAAVLPLMKKAGMPEVADQLYRALRARVPAFYDDSGAIGRRYRRQDEAGTPFCFTVDTETMTERTVTVRERDSMQQERIAIDQVPAWMTERLGRSQ
;
A
#
# COMPACT_ATOMS: atom_id res chain seq x y z
N MET A 1 11.17 34.49 -14.18
CA MET A 1 10.90 33.65 -12.99
C MET A 1 11.86 32.49 -13.08
N ALA A 2 12.75 32.32 -12.10
CA ALA A 2 13.61 31.12 -12.05
C ALA A 2 12.70 29.89 -11.89
N ALA A 3 12.88 28.89 -12.74
CA ALA A 3 12.18 27.64 -12.61
C ALA A 3 12.56 27.04 -11.25
N THR A 4 11.60 26.84 -10.38
CA THR A 4 11.81 26.13 -9.11
C THR A 4 12.29 24.73 -9.46
N GLU A 5 13.41 24.28 -8.90
CA GLU A 5 13.93 22.96 -9.13
C GLU A 5 12.90 21.91 -8.67
N ALA A 6 12.61 20.91 -9.51
CA ALA A 6 11.61 19.89 -9.21
C ALA A 6 12.04 19.07 -7.98
N THR A 7 11.12 18.90 -7.04
CA THR A 7 11.36 18.10 -5.85
C THR A 7 11.51 16.60 -6.22
N VAL A 8 12.08 15.80 -5.32
CA VAL A 8 12.18 14.34 -5.52
C VAL A 8 10.78 13.73 -5.75
N MET A 9 9.76 14.22 -5.03
CA MET A 9 8.38 13.75 -5.25
C MET A 9 7.86 14.11 -6.64
N ASP A 10 8.13 15.31 -7.15
CA ASP A 10 7.72 15.70 -8.51
C ASP A 10 8.37 14.80 -9.57
N LYS A 11 9.64 14.44 -9.38
CA LYS A 11 10.37 13.52 -10.26
C LYS A 11 9.76 12.11 -10.23
N ILE A 12 9.42 11.58 -9.04
CA ILE A 12 8.77 10.28 -8.87
C ILE A 12 7.38 10.28 -9.51
N VAL A 13 6.55 11.29 -9.28
CA VAL A 13 5.22 11.42 -9.87
C VAL A 13 5.31 11.47 -11.41
N SER A 14 6.24 12.26 -11.93
CA SER A 14 6.49 12.34 -13.37
C SER A 14 6.93 11.00 -13.97
N LEU A 15 7.83 10.27 -13.28
CA LEU A 15 8.28 8.93 -13.68
C LEU A 15 7.10 7.94 -13.65
N CYS A 16 6.30 7.94 -12.58
CA CYS A 16 5.14 7.08 -12.43
C CYS A 16 4.13 7.26 -13.58
N LYS A 17 3.83 8.51 -13.94
CA LYS A 17 2.96 8.82 -15.07
C LYS A 17 3.56 8.34 -16.40
N ARG A 18 4.82 8.69 -16.67
CA ARG A 18 5.52 8.35 -17.92
C ARG A 18 5.68 6.84 -18.12
N ARG A 19 5.90 6.08 -17.05
CA ARG A 19 6.11 4.62 -17.09
C ARG A 19 4.87 3.79 -16.85
N GLY A 20 3.73 4.42 -16.56
CA GLY A 20 2.47 3.71 -16.37
C GLY A 20 2.36 3.01 -15.03
N PHE A 21 2.86 3.64 -13.97
CA PHE A 21 2.62 3.17 -12.60
C PHE A 21 1.29 3.71 -12.07
N VAL A 22 1.11 5.03 -12.09
CA VAL A 22 -0.08 5.67 -11.51
C VAL A 22 -0.51 6.82 -12.40
N PHE A 23 -1.82 6.92 -12.62
CA PHE A 23 -2.50 7.98 -13.36
C PHE A 23 -3.54 8.65 -12.45
N GLN A 24 -3.85 9.91 -12.73
CA GLN A 24 -5.00 10.53 -12.10
C GLN A 24 -6.28 9.90 -12.63
N SER A 25 -7.19 9.51 -11.74
CA SER A 25 -8.46 8.92 -12.17
C SER A 25 -9.27 9.92 -13.00
N SER A 26 -9.86 9.42 -14.10
CA SER A 26 -10.68 10.20 -15.00
C SER A 26 -9.96 11.41 -15.62
N GLU A 27 -8.67 11.30 -15.90
CA GLU A 27 -7.82 12.40 -16.38
C GLU A 27 -8.37 13.10 -17.64
N ILE A 28 -9.03 12.36 -18.54
CA ILE A 28 -9.65 12.91 -19.77
C ILE A 28 -10.79 13.90 -19.48
N TYR A 29 -11.35 13.90 -18.26
CA TYR A 29 -12.38 14.83 -17.80
C TYR A 29 -11.82 15.87 -16.80
N GLY A 30 -10.49 16.03 -16.73
CA GLY A 30 -9.82 16.93 -15.80
C GLY A 30 -9.44 16.28 -14.47
N GLY A 31 -9.73 15.01 -14.30
CA GLY A 31 -9.39 14.22 -13.11
C GLY A 31 -10.35 14.42 -11.93
N LEU A 32 -10.34 13.46 -11.01
CA LEU A 32 -11.03 13.54 -9.73
C LEU A 32 -9.99 13.67 -8.60
N GLY A 33 -10.14 14.68 -7.76
CA GLY A 33 -9.15 15.01 -6.72
C GLY A 33 -8.91 13.84 -5.76
N SER A 34 -7.64 13.41 -5.67
CA SER A 34 -7.14 12.37 -4.75
C SER A 34 -7.80 11.00 -4.92
N VAL A 35 -8.12 10.68 -6.15
CA VAL A 35 -8.47 9.33 -6.61
C VAL A 35 -7.52 8.99 -7.76
N TRP A 36 -6.94 7.80 -7.71
CA TRP A 36 -5.86 7.39 -8.59
C TRP A 36 -6.10 6.03 -9.21
N ASP A 37 -5.71 5.89 -10.47
CA ASP A 37 -5.74 4.63 -11.22
C ASP A 37 -4.31 4.05 -11.28
N TYR A 38 -4.18 2.75 -11.03
CA TYR A 38 -2.91 2.05 -11.21
C TYR A 38 -2.78 1.58 -12.65
N GLY A 39 -1.74 2.05 -13.34
CA GLY A 39 -1.42 1.63 -14.69
C GLY A 39 -0.76 0.23 -14.73
N PRO A 40 -0.33 -0.22 -15.93
CA PRO A 40 0.17 -1.60 -16.11
C PRO A 40 1.34 -2.00 -15.19
N LEU A 41 2.28 -1.09 -14.90
CA LEU A 41 3.37 -1.38 -13.97
C LEU A 41 2.93 -1.20 -12.51
N GLY A 42 2.06 -0.24 -12.25
CA GLY A 42 1.58 0.05 -10.90
C GLY A 42 0.72 -1.05 -10.33
N VAL A 43 -0.20 -1.63 -11.13
CA VAL A 43 -1.07 -2.71 -10.66
C VAL A 43 -0.25 -3.96 -10.31
N GLU A 44 0.78 -4.29 -11.08
CA GLU A 44 1.67 -5.42 -10.79
C GLU A 44 2.52 -5.14 -9.53
N LEU A 45 3.06 -3.91 -9.37
CA LEU A 45 3.79 -3.54 -8.16
C LEU A 45 2.91 -3.66 -6.90
N LYS A 46 1.73 -3.05 -6.94
CA LYS A 46 0.77 -3.09 -5.82
C LYS A 46 0.32 -4.53 -5.52
N LYS A 47 0.08 -5.32 -6.57
CA LYS A 47 -0.24 -6.74 -6.43
C LYS A 47 0.89 -7.50 -5.74
N ASN A 48 2.14 -7.31 -6.17
CA ASN A 48 3.30 -7.98 -5.55
C ASN A 48 3.44 -7.60 -4.06
N VAL A 49 3.19 -6.34 -3.68
CA VAL A 49 3.16 -5.90 -2.27
C VAL A 49 2.08 -6.66 -1.49
N LYS A 50 0.85 -6.71 -2.03
CA LYS A 50 -0.27 -7.40 -1.40
C LYS A 50 -0.04 -8.92 -1.31
N ASP A 51 0.50 -9.54 -2.34
CA ASP A 51 0.81 -10.98 -2.36
C ASP A 51 1.88 -11.34 -1.31
N ARG A 52 2.92 -10.48 -1.16
CA ARG A 52 3.94 -10.64 -0.12
C ARG A 52 3.35 -10.52 1.30
N TRP A 53 2.45 -9.55 1.50
CA TRP A 53 1.75 -9.40 2.76
C TRP A 53 0.85 -10.60 3.05
N TRP A 54 0.04 -11.02 2.06
CA TRP A 54 -0.88 -12.15 2.20
C TRP A 54 -0.16 -13.45 2.50
N ARG A 55 0.96 -13.68 1.80
CA ARG A 55 1.79 -14.86 2.05
C ARG A 55 2.33 -14.86 3.48
N ALA A 56 2.93 -13.76 3.92
CA ALA A 56 3.52 -13.65 5.26
C ALA A 56 2.48 -13.71 6.37
N MET A 57 1.29 -13.14 6.13
CA MET A 57 0.25 -12.98 7.15
C MET A 57 -0.69 -14.19 7.22
N VAL A 58 -1.03 -14.80 6.09
CA VAL A 58 -2.05 -15.86 6.03
C VAL A 58 -1.44 -17.21 5.61
N GLN A 59 -0.71 -17.25 4.47
CA GLN A 59 -0.34 -18.54 3.89
C GLN A 59 0.84 -19.22 4.57
N ALA A 60 1.73 -18.49 5.21
CA ALA A 60 2.90 -19.00 5.92
C ALA A 60 2.62 -19.28 7.41
N ARG A 61 1.37 -19.14 7.85
CA ARG A 61 0.94 -19.31 9.24
C ARG A 61 -0.26 -20.23 9.32
N ASP A 62 -0.41 -20.90 10.47
CA ASP A 62 -1.52 -21.80 10.78
C ASP A 62 -2.51 -21.19 11.79
N ASP A 63 -2.20 -20.00 12.30
CA ASP A 63 -2.96 -19.27 13.30
C ASP A 63 -3.67 -18.02 12.74
N ILE A 64 -3.69 -17.80 11.42
CA ILE A 64 -4.40 -16.69 10.78
C ILE A 64 -5.22 -17.16 9.59
N GLU A 65 -6.49 -16.77 9.60
CA GLU A 65 -7.46 -17.05 8.54
C GLU A 65 -7.68 -15.82 7.65
N GLY A 66 -7.93 -16.07 6.37
CA GLY A 66 -8.29 -15.02 5.42
C GLY A 66 -9.78 -14.73 5.39
N LEU A 67 -10.14 -13.47 5.21
CA LEU A 67 -11.52 -13.00 5.04
C LEU A 67 -11.60 -11.97 3.90
N ASP A 68 -12.70 -11.98 3.17
CA ASP A 68 -13.10 -10.89 2.27
C ASP A 68 -14.53 -10.45 2.61
N ALA A 69 -14.66 -9.50 3.54
CA ALA A 69 -15.95 -8.97 3.97
C ALA A 69 -16.50 -7.94 2.97
N ALA A 70 -17.81 -7.85 2.86
CA ALA A 70 -18.49 -6.90 1.99
C ALA A 70 -18.15 -5.44 2.35
N ILE A 71 -18.06 -4.57 1.33
CA ILE A 71 -17.89 -3.12 1.51
C ILE A 71 -19.14 -2.51 2.15
N LEU A 72 -20.32 -2.90 1.66
CA LEU A 72 -21.61 -2.45 2.18
C LEU A 72 -22.00 -3.35 3.36
N MET A 73 -22.10 -2.77 4.53
CA MET A 73 -22.48 -3.44 5.77
C MET A 73 -23.73 -2.78 6.38
N HIS A 74 -24.39 -3.49 7.26
CA HIS A 74 -25.54 -2.95 7.97
C HIS A 74 -25.15 -1.67 8.73
N PRO A 75 -25.92 -0.57 8.65
CA PRO A 75 -25.56 0.72 9.27
C PRO A 75 -25.26 0.64 10.78
N LYS A 76 -25.88 -0.29 11.51
CA LYS A 76 -25.60 -0.54 12.93
C LYS A 76 -24.15 -0.94 13.23
N VAL A 77 -23.41 -1.48 12.26
CA VAL A 77 -21.98 -1.78 12.42
C VAL A 77 -21.22 -0.47 12.70
N TRP A 78 -21.55 0.58 11.99
CA TRP A 78 -20.91 1.89 12.11
C TRP A 78 -21.41 2.70 13.30
N GLU A 79 -22.62 2.44 13.76
CA GLU A 79 -23.15 2.94 15.03
C GLU A 79 -22.43 2.28 16.21
N ALA A 80 -22.31 0.96 16.18
CA ALA A 80 -21.64 0.18 17.22
C ALA A 80 -20.16 0.58 17.39
N SER A 81 -19.43 0.71 16.28
CA SER A 81 -18.03 1.11 16.26
C SER A 81 -17.80 2.61 16.55
N GLY A 82 -18.88 3.42 16.63
CA GLY A 82 -18.80 4.86 16.87
C GLY A 82 -18.47 5.73 15.66
N HIS A 83 -18.27 5.15 14.47
CA HIS A 83 -17.90 5.92 13.26
C HIS A 83 -18.98 6.93 12.84
N VAL A 84 -20.24 6.61 13.00
CA VAL A 84 -21.34 7.53 12.66
C VAL A 84 -21.27 8.81 13.50
N ALA A 85 -20.94 8.68 14.78
CA ALA A 85 -20.93 9.79 15.72
C ALA A 85 -19.58 10.51 15.80
N GLY A 86 -18.45 9.78 15.73
CA GLY A 86 -17.13 10.28 16.12
C GLY A 86 -16.09 10.32 14.99
N PHE A 87 -16.34 9.74 13.82
CA PHE A 87 -15.35 9.76 12.72
C PHE A 87 -15.40 11.08 11.95
N THR A 88 -14.96 12.16 12.63
CA THR A 88 -15.10 13.52 12.16
C THR A 88 -13.78 14.28 12.24
N ASP A 89 -13.54 15.12 11.23
CA ASP A 89 -12.48 16.13 11.24
C ASP A 89 -13.08 17.53 11.40
N PRO A 90 -12.42 18.46 12.11
CA PRO A 90 -12.84 19.83 12.18
C PRO A 90 -12.52 20.57 10.86
N LEU A 91 -13.55 21.01 10.15
CA LEU A 91 -13.48 21.69 8.85
C LEU A 91 -13.65 23.19 9.00
N VAL A 92 -12.78 23.97 8.35
CA VAL A 92 -12.96 25.40 8.09
C VAL A 92 -12.96 25.67 6.60
N ASP A 93 -13.86 26.55 6.14
CA ASP A 93 -13.90 27.05 4.76
C ASP A 93 -13.32 28.48 4.71
N CYS A 94 -12.53 28.80 3.69
CA CYS A 94 -12.17 30.19 3.39
C CYS A 94 -13.23 30.79 2.49
N ARG A 95 -13.95 31.83 2.97
CA ARG A 95 -15.00 32.49 2.19
C ARG A 95 -14.46 33.22 0.96
N THR A 96 -13.19 33.62 0.99
CA THR A 96 -12.52 34.34 -0.10
C THR A 96 -12.06 33.43 -1.22
N CYS A 97 -11.24 32.42 -0.93
CA CYS A 97 -10.67 31.53 -1.95
C CYS A 97 -11.46 30.21 -2.16
N LYS A 98 -12.50 29.98 -1.35
CA LYS A 98 -13.33 28.77 -1.35
C LYS A 98 -12.58 27.47 -1.04
N ALA A 99 -11.33 27.56 -0.59
CA ALA A 99 -10.56 26.41 -0.16
C ALA A 99 -11.05 25.92 1.22
N ARG A 100 -10.86 24.63 1.46
CA ARG A 100 -11.22 23.92 2.69
C ARG A 100 -9.97 23.41 3.38
N PHE A 101 -9.96 23.50 4.70
CA PHE A 101 -8.82 23.10 5.52
C PHE A 101 -9.30 22.36 6.76
N ARG A 102 -8.47 21.45 7.26
CA ARG A 102 -8.63 20.91 8.61
C ARG A 102 -8.21 21.98 9.59
N ALA A 103 -9.08 22.32 10.55
CA ALA A 103 -8.80 23.38 11.52
C ALA A 103 -7.65 23.03 12.47
N ASP A 104 -7.55 21.75 12.85
CA ASP A 104 -6.47 21.21 13.70
C ASP A 104 -5.10 21.14 13.01
N LYS A 105 -5.08 21.13 11.66
CA LYS A 105 -3.86 21.09 10.82
C LYS A 105 -3.68 22.32 9.94
N ILE A 106 -4.31 23.43 10.28
CA ILE A 106 -4.28 24.65 9.47
C ILE A 106 -2.87 25.21 9.36
N GLN A 107 -2.05 25.00 10.38
CA GLN A 107 -0.65 25.40 10.41
C GLN A 107 0.26 24.63 9.45
N GLU A 108 -0.19 23.47 8.98
CA GLU A 108 0.51 22.65 8.00
C GLU A 108 0.09 22.97 6.55
N SER A 109 -0.95 23.84 6.39
CA SER A 109 -1.54 24.14 5.09
C SER A 109 -1.03 25.47 4.53
N ASN A 110 -0.91 25.56 3.21
CA ASN A 110 -0.62 26.80 2.50
C ASN A 110 -1.90 27.44 1.92
N CYS A 111 -1.96 28.77 1.94
CA CYS A 111 -3.08 29.49 1.32
C CYS A 111 -2.97 29.42 -0.22
N PRO A 112 -3.98 28.91 -0.97
CA PRO A 112 -3.92 28.84 -2.43
C PRO A 112 -3.71 30.16 -3.13
N GLN A 113 -4.20 31.29 -2.55
CA GLN A 113 -4.02 32.63 -3.11
C GLN A 113 -2.66 33.25 -2.75
N LYS A 114 -2.08 32.85 -1.62
CA LYS A 114 -0.77 33.31 -1.15
C LYS A 114 0.02 32.15 -0.58
N PRO A 115 0.66 31.31 -1.45
CA PRO A 115 1.33 30.08 -1.03
C PRO A 115 2.48 30.26 -0.02
N SER A 116 3.00 31.49 0.13
CA SER A 116 4.00 31.84 1.15
C SER A 116 3.40 32.13 2.53
N LYS A 117 2.08 32.07 2.69
CA LYS A 117 1.35 32.30 3.94
C LYS A 117 0.39 31.18 4.24
N ARG A 118 0.08 31.02 5.52
CA ARG A 118 -0.91 30.04 5.99
C ARG A 118 -2.33 30.63 5.86
N PRO A 119 -3.37 29.77 5.81
CA PRO A 119 -4.75 30.23 5.86
C PRO A 119 -5.00 31.01 7.14
N GLY A 120 -5.65 32.21 7.01
CA GLY A 120 -5.91 33.10 8.12
C GLY A 120 -4.83 34.16 8.37
N GLU A 121 -3.62 34.02 7.85
CA GLU A 121 -2.52 34.99 8.11
C GLU A 121 -2.53 36.24 7.28
N HIS A 122 -3.42 36.39 6.33
CA HIS A 122 -3.51 37.65 5.55
C HIS A 122 -4.91 38.28 5.59
N SER A 123 -4.94 39.58 5.45
CA SER A 123 -6.13 40.43 5.68
C SER A 123 -7.34 40.10 4.81
N THR A 124 -7.15 39.42 3.67
CA THR A 124 -8.25 39.03 2.77
C THR A 124 -8.69 37.56 3.02
N CYS A 125 -8.07 36.86 3.95
CA CYS A 125 -8.47 35.49 4.29
C CYS A 125 -9.60 35.55 5.35
N ASP A 126 -10.78 35.10 4.96
CA ASP A 126 -11.97 35.03 5.83
C ASP A 126 -12.33 33.57 6.05
N LEU A 127 -11.92 33.03 7.20
CA LEU A 127 -12.21 31.66 7.61
C LEU A 127 -13.53 31.57 8.37
N THR A 128 -14.29 30.51 8.12
CA THR A 128 -15.48 30.18 8.91
C THR A 128 -15.10 29.65 10.30
N GLU A 129 -16.07 29.64 11.23
CA GLU A 129 -15.94 28.83 12.44
C GLU A 129 -15.75 27.34 12.08
N PRO A 130 -14.95 26.59 12.87
CA PRO A 130 -14.79 25.16 12.68
C PRO A 130 -16.12 24.42 12.85
N ARG A 131 -16.39 23.47 11.96
CA ARG A 131 -17.52 22.54 12.05
C ARG A 131 -17.05 21.10 11.88
N LEU A 132 -17.65 20.18 12.59
CA LEU A 132 -17.34 18.75 12.44
C LEU A 132 -17.87 18.23 11.10
N PHE A 133 -17.00 17.56 10.38
CA PHE A 133 -17.29 16.92 9.11
C PHE A 133 -17.02 15.42 9.21
N ASN A 134 -18.08 14.62 9.06
CA ASN A 134 -17.94 13.17 9.08
C ASN A 134 -17.30 12.66 7.78
N LEU A 135 -16.25 11.85 7.90
CA LEU A 135 -15.45 11.36 6.78
C LEU A 135 -16.05 10.16 6.05
N MET A 136 -17.18 9.60 6.52
CA MET A 136 -17.81 8.48 5.85
C MET A 136 -18.54 8.92 4.58
N PHE A 137 -18.33 8.20 3.47
CA PHE A 137 -19.20 8.32 2.31
C PHE A 137 -20.54 7.67 2.57
N LYS A 138 -21.62 8.38 2.25
CA LYS A 138 -23.01 7.89 2.32
C LYS A 138 -23.54 7.58 0.93
N THR A 139 -24.35 6.54 0.82
CA THR A 139 -25.12 6.22 -0.36
C THR A 139 -26.47 5.63 0.04
N PHE A 140 -27.32 5.29 -0.91
CA PHE A 140 -28.63 4.71 -0.65
C PHE A 140 -28.71 3.32 -1.27
N MET A 141 -29.39 2.40 -0.58
CA MET A 141 -29.65 1.05 -1.08
C MET A 141 -31.15 0.94 -1.42
N GLY A 142 -31.45 0.65 -2.67
CA GLY A 142 -32.82 0.62 -3.18
C GLY A 142 -33.15 1.80 -4.11
N PRO A 143 -34.37 1.84 -4.64
CA PRO A 143 -34.77 2.81 -5.69
C PRO A 143 -35.11 4.21 -5.15
N VAL A 144 -35.25 4.38 -3.84
CA VAL A 144 -35.70 5.65 -3.22
C VAL A 144 -34.61 6.16 -2.27
N GLU A 145 -34.27 7.44 -2.42
CA GLU A 145 -33.32 8.13 -1.55
C GLU A 145 -34.04 8.62 -0.29
N GLU A 146 -34.25 7.71 0.65
CA GLU A 146 -34.83 8.02 1.96
C GLU A 146 -33.86 7.67 3.10
N GLN A 147 -34.10 8.24 4.27
CA GLN A 147 -33.20 8.07 5.40
C GLN A 147 -33.10 6.61 5.88
N ALA A 148 -34.12 5.83 5.71
CA ALA A 148 -34.14 4.39 6.01
C ALA A 148 -33.28 3.55 5.06
N ALA A 149 -32.98 4.07 3.86
CA ALA A 149 -32.17 3.42 2.83
C ALA A 149 -30.67 3.79 2.89
N VAL A 150 -30.24 4.65 3.82
CA VAL A 150 -28.87 5.09 3.94
C VAL A 150 -27.96 3.93 4.33
N VAL A 151 -26.90 3.74 3.52
CA VAL A 151 -25.76 2.88 3.80
C VAL A 151 -24.47 3.65 3.65
N PHE A 152 -23.38 3.10 4.21
CA PHE A 152 -22.08 3.75 4.15
C PHE A 152 -21.08 2.88 3.39
N LEU A 153 -20.18 3.53 2.64
CA LEU A 153 -18.97 2.88 2.19
C LEU A 153 -18.03 2.74 3.40
N ARG A 154 -17.50 1.55 3.64
CA ARG A 154 -16.66 1.29 4.82
C ARG A 154 -15.43 2.20 4.86
N PRO A 155 -15.14 2.89 5.98
CA PRO A 155 -13.95 3.71 6.15
C PRO A 155 -12.71 2.91 6.57
N GLU A 156 -12.92 1.62 6.94
CA GLU A 156 -11.88 0.67 7.35
C GLU A 156 -12.35 -0.77 7.13
N THR A 157 -11.41 -1.70 7.14
CA THR A 157 -11.70 -3.13 6.97
C THR A 157 -11.90 -3.87 8.29
N ALA A 158 -11.48 -3.31 9.43
CA ALA A 158 -11.53 -3.92 10.76
C ALA A 158 -12.93 -4.42 11.15
N GLN A 159 -13.94 -3.58 10.98
CA GLN A 159 -15.30 -3.89 11.43
C GLN A 159 -15.89 -5.13 10.73
N GLY A 160 -15.51 -5.34 9.45
CA GLY A 160 -15.86 -6.55 8.72
C GLY A 160 -15.27 -7.82 9.34
N ILE A 161 -14.10 -7.72 9.95
CA ILE A 161 -13.47 -8.82 10.68
C ILE A 161 -14.22 -9.11 11.97
N TYR A 162 -14.52 -8.08 12.78
CA TYR A 162 -15.16 -8.25 14.07
C TYR A 162 -16.57 -8.87 13.97
N VAL A 163 -17.38 -8.41 13.02
CA VAL A 163 -18.73 -8.97 12.83
C VAL A 163 -18.71 -10.40 12.28
N ASN A 164 -17.60 -10.83 11.69
CA ASN A 164 -17.40 -12.19 11.20
C ASN A 164 -16.58 -13.08 12.14
N TYR A 165 -16.15 -12.57 13.30
CA TYR A 165 -15.28 -13.30 14.23
C TYR A 165 -15.81 -14.72 14.52
N LEU A 166 -17.06 -14.87 14.94
CA LEU A 166 -17.64 -16.19 15.24
C LEU A 166 -17.80 -17.07 14.00
N ASN A 167 -18.14 -16.47 12.85
CA ASN A 167 -18.30 -17.22 11.60
C ASN A 167 -16.97 -17.87 11.21
N VAL A 168 -15.88 -17.11 11.24
CA VAL A 168 -14.54 -17.61 10.91
C VAL A 168 -14.07 -18.61 11.94
N LEU A 169 -14.18 -18.28 13.24
CA LEU A 169 -13.79 -19.15 14.34
C LEU A 169 -14.41 -20.54 14.22
N GLN A 170 -15.71 -20.60 13.94
CA GLN A 170 -16.46 -21.87 13.85
C GLN A 170 -16.15 -22.63 12.56
N ALA A 171 -16.07 -21.91 11.42
CA ALA A 171 -15.81 -22.52 10.11
C ALA A 171 -14.40 -23.12 10.01
N SER A 172 -13.39 -22.41 10.53
CA SER A 172 -11.99 -22.84 10.50
C SER A 172 -11.59 -23.73 11.69
N ARG A 173 -12.44 -23.83 12.72
CA ARG A 173 -12.16 -24.56 13.98
C ARG A 173 -10.92 -24.04 14.71
N GLN A 174 -10.63 -22.76 14.53
CA GLN A 174 -9.51 -22.11 15.20
C GLN A 174 -9.74 -22.02 16.72
N LYS A 175 -8.65 -21.83 17.44
CA LYS A 175 -8.64 -21.60 18.89
C LYS A 175 -7.94 -20.28 19.17
N VAL A 176 -8.37 -19.59 20.22
CA VAL A 176 -7.63 -18.42 20.69
C VAL A 176 -6.28 -18.88 21.30
N PRO A 177 -5.13 -18.32 20.91
CA PRO A 177 -4.98 -17.15 20.04
C PRO A 177 -5.05 -17.47 18.54
N PHE A 178 -5.74 -16.64 17.76
CA PHE A 178 -5.73 -16.71 16.30
C PHE A 178 -6.07 -15.35 15.69
N GLY A 179 -5.79 -15.17 14.42
CA GLY A 179 -6.05 -13.93 13.70
C GLY A 179 -6.99 -14.09 12.51
N ILE A 180 -7.58 -13.00 12.09
CA ILE A 180 -8.31 -12.87 10.82
C ILE A 180 -7.71 -11.70 10.05
N ALA A 181 -7.34 -11.97 8.79
CA ALA A 181 -6.69 -11.00 7.92
C ALA A 181 -7.53 -10.71 6.68
N GLN A 182 -7.50 -9.46 6.22
CA GLN A 182 -8.22 -9.00 5.05
C GLN A 182 -7.41 -7.99 4.25
N ILE A 183 -7.50 -8.07 2.93
CA ILE A 183 -7.12 -6.98 2.02
C ILE A 183 -8.38 -6.46 1.37
N GLY A 184 -8.64 -5.16 1.48
CA GLY A 184 -9.87 -4.64 0.90
C GLY A 184 -9.90 -3.12 0.77
N LYS A 185 -10.78 -2.66 -0.11
CA LYS A 185 -11.06 -1.23 -0.30
C LYS A 185 -11.68 -0.60 0.92
N ALA A 186 -11.22 0.62 1.24
CA ALA A 186 -11.82 1.51 2.23
C ALA A 186 -11.94 2.92 1.64
N PHE A 187 -12.82 3.73 2.22
CA PHE A 187 -13.23 5.02 1.66
C PHE A 187 -13.30 6.07 2.76
N ARG A 188 -12.56 7.18 2.59
CA ARG A 188 -12.60 8.31 3.53
C ARG A 188 -12.73 9.61 2.75
N ASN A 189 -13.77 10.37 3.02
CA ASN A 189 -14.00 11.66 2.35
C ASN A 189 -13.07 12.74 2.91
N GLU A 190 -11.76 12.52 2.71
CA GLU A 190 -10.68 13.37 3.22
C GLU A 190 -10.86 14.83 2.84
N ILE A 191 -10.69 15.74 3.81
CA ILE A 191 -10.78 17.20 3.60
C ILE A 191 -9.52 17.70 2.89
N THR A 192 -8.35 17.26 3.36
CA THR A 192 -7.03 17.63 2.84
C THR A 192 -6.25 16.40 2.38
N PRO A 193 -6.67 15.76 1.29
CA PRO A 193 -5.89 14.67 0.70
C PRO A 193 -4.60 15.24 0.11
N GLY A 194 -3.58 14.40 -0.06
CA GLY A 194 -2.31 14.89 -0.60
C GLY A 194 -1.19 13.88 -0.65
N ASN A 195 -0.03 14.37 -1.09
CA ASN A 195 1.19 13.61 -1.24
C ASN A 195 1.00 12.37 -2.16
N PHE A 196 0.43 12.63 -3.37
CA PHE A 196 0.21 11.59 -4.37
C PHE A 196 -0.71 10.48 -3.85
N ILE A 197 -0.30 9.21 -3.88
CA ILE A 197 -1.09 8.07 -3.38
C ILE A 197 -0.94 7.83 -1.87
N PHE A 198 -0.34 8.76 -1.11
CA PHE A 198 -0.17 8.64 0.34
C PHE A 198 -1.48 8.81 1.11
N ARG A 199 -2.28 9.86 0.76
CA ARG A 199 -3.59 10.13 1.37
C ARG A 199 -4.63 10.35 0.29
N THR A 200 -5.48 9.36 0.09
CA THR A 200 -6.47 9.28 -0.98
C THR A 200 -7.86 9.05 -0.40
N ARG A 201 -8.90 9.29 -1.19
CA ARG A 201 -10.30 9.09 -0.76
C ARG A 201 -10.77 7.65 -0.90
N GLU A 202 -10.18 6.92 -1.83
CA GLU A 202 -10.34 5.49 -2.04
C GLU A 202 -8.97 4.84 -1.96
N PHE A 203 -8.81 3.83 -1.11
CA PHE A 203 -7.54 3.14 -0.87
C PHE A 203 -7.78 1.68 -0.51
N GLU A 204 -6.72 0.89 -0.43
CA GLU A 204 -6.80 -0.48 0.09
C GLU A 204 -6.04 -0.59 1.41
N GLN A 205 -6.65 -1.30 2.37
CA GLN A 205 -6.00 -1.72 3.61
C GLN A 205 -5.61 -3.19 3.54
N MET A 206 -4.48 -3.50 4.13
CA MET A 206 -3.99 -4.84 4.47
C MET A 206 -4.05 -4.91 6.00
N GLU A 207 -5.05 -5.58 6.53
CA GLU A 207 -5.40 -5.49 7.94
C GLU A 207 -5.56 -6.88 8.56
N MET A 208 -5.07 -7.04 9.79
CA MET A 208 -5.16 -8.26 10.56
C MET A 208 -5.57 -7.92 11.99
N GLN A 209 -6.53 -8.68 12.53
CA GLN A 209 -7.00 -8.61 13.89
C GLN A 209 -6.68 -9.94 14.59
N PHE A 210 -5.81 -9.90 15.58
CA PHE A 210 -5.35 -11.08 16.32
C PHE A 210 -6.04 -11.16 17.68
N PHE A 211 -6.82 -12.22 17.88
CA PHE A 211 -7.64 -12.44 19.07
C PHE A 211 -6.86 -13.24 20.11
N VAL A 212 -6.75 -12.71 21.33
CA VAL A 212 -5.92 -13.28 22.39
C VAL A 212 -6.68 -13.38 23.73
N GLU A 213 -6.23 -14.24 24.64
CA GLU A 213 -6.74 -14.27 26.02
C GLU A 213 -6.38 -12.97 26.74
N PRO A 214 -7.34 -12.32 27.44
CA PRO A 214 -7.06 -11.14 28.27
C PRO A 214 -5.89 -11.38 29.24
N GLY A 215 -4.96 -10.43 29.29
CA GLY A 215 -3.74 -10.53 30.08
C GLY A 215 -2.51 -11.07 29.31
N THR A 216 -2.69 -11.65 28.11
CA THR A 216 -1.60 -12.02 27.21
C THR A 216 -1.38 -11.00 26.08
N ASP A 217 -2.25 -10.00 26.01
CA ASP A 217 -2.31 -8.99 24.98
C ASP A 217 -1.01 -8.21 24.80
N GLN A 218 -0.31 -7.88 25.90
CA GLN A 218 0.94 -7.14 25.83
C GLN A 218 2.06 -7.96 25.17
N GLU A 219 2.18 -9.24 25.49
CA GLU A 219 3.19 -10.13 24.90
C GLU A 219 2.94 -10.28 23.38
N TRP A 220 1.70 -10.48 22.96
CA TRP A 220 1.32 -10.59 21.56
C TRP A 220 1.53 -9.27 20.81
N PHE A 221 1.23 -8.15 21.46
CA PHE A 221 1.48 -6.81 20.91
C PHE A 221 2.96 -6.58 20.57
N GLU A 222 3.87 -6.90 21.50
CA GLU A 222 5.32 -6.76 21.26
C GLU A 222 5.80 -7.69 20.14
N ARG A 223 5.31 -8.94 20.09
CA ARG A 223 5.64 -9.87 19.02
C ARG A 223 5.19 -9.34 17.65
N TRP A 224 3.95 -8.82 17.57
CA TRP A 224 3.43 -8.26 16.33
C TRP A 224 4.20 -7.03 15.88
N ARG A 225 4.61 -6.16 16.80
CA ARG A 225 5.50 -5.04 16.48
C ARG A 225 6.77 -5.53 15.78
N GLU A 226 7.51 -6.45 16.40
CA GLU A 226 8.76 -6.98 15.84
C GLU A 226 8.54 -7.60 14.45
N TRP A 227 7.54 -8.44 14.29
CA TRP A 227 7.25 -9.11 13.02
C TRP A 227 6.87 -8.12 11.91
N ARG A 228 6.11 -7.08 12.23
CA ARG A 228 5.72 -6.07 11.23
C ARG A 228 6.91 -5.23 10.79
N MET A 229 7.74 -4.76 11.70
CA MET A 229 8.97 -4.05 11.35
C MET A 229 9.90 -4.93 10.50
N GLN A 230 10.05 -6.21 10.86
CA GLN A 230 10.87 -7.13 10.09
C GLN A 230 10.32 -7.35 8.68
N TRP A 231 9.01 -7.48 8.53
CA TRP A 231 8.38 -7.62 7.21
C TRP A 231 8.68 -6.43 6.28
N HIS A 232 8.67 -5.20 6.79
CA HIS A 232 9.03 -4.02 6.00
C HIS A 232 10.51 -4.06 5.56
N ARG A 233 11.41 -4.54 6.41
CA ARG A 233 12.82 -4.76 6.05
C ARG A 233 12.96 -5.85 4.99
N ASP A 234 12.18 -6.93 5.08
CA ASP A 234 12.17 -8.03 4.12
C ASP A 234 11.56 -7.65 2.76
N LEU A 235 10.80 -6.55 2.69
CA LEU A 235 10.43 -5.93 1.41
C LEU A 235 11.61 -5.24 0.71
N GLY A 236 12.74 -5.07 1.41
CA GLY A 236 13.93 -4.40 0.92
C GLY A 236 13.95 -2.89 1.23
N LEU A 237 13.09 -2.41 2.13
CA LEU A 237 13.10 -1.00 2.53
C LEU A 237 14.35 -0.67 3.34
N THR A 238 14.90 0.52 3.10
CA THR A 238 16.11 1.03 3.77
C THR A 238 15.87 1.16 5.28
N ALA A 239 16.56 0.33 6.08
CA ALA A 239 16.32 0.24 7.52
C ALA A 239 16.52 1.57 8.27
N SER A 240 17.44 2.44 7.81
CA SER A 240 17.67 3.76 8.43
C SER A 240 16.53 4.76 8.16
N ARG A 241 15.63 4.45 7.23
CA ARG A 241 14.44 5.25 6.91
C ARG A 241 13.17 4.70 7.55
N LEU A 242 13.28 3.71 8.44
CA LEU A 242 12.20 3.14 9.23
C LEU A 242 12.40 3.44 10.70
N ARG A 243 11.34 3.82 11.40
CA ARG A 243 11.35 4.00 12.85
C ARG A 243 10.00 3.63 13.47
N TRP A 244 10.01 3.46 14.79
CA TRP A 244 8.81 3.41 15.61
C TRP A 244 8.42 4.82 16.05
N HIS A 245 7.14 5.10 16.03
CA HIS A 245 6.51 6.22 16.69
C HIS A 245 5.49 5.69 17.71
N GLU A 246 5.73 5.96 18.99
CA GLU A 246 4.82 5.59 20.07
C GLU A 246 3.76 6.68 20.25
N HIS A 247 2.48 6.29 20.30
CA HIS A 247 1.42 7.23 20.59
C HIS A 247 1.40 7.63 22.04
N GLY A 248 1.55 8.92 22.34
CA GLY A 248 1.40 9.49 23.66
C GLY A 248 -0.06 9.55 24.14
N GLU A 249 -0.29 9.91 25.42
CA GLU A 249 -1.63 9.98 26.02
C GLU A 249 -2.64 10.82 25.22
N GLY A 250 -2.20 11.85 24.49
CA GLY A 250 -3.07 12.71 23.66
C GLY A 250 -3.33 12.19 22.24
N GLU A 251 -2.62 11.16 21.80
CA GLU A 251 -2.69 10.57 20.45
C GLU A 251 -3.43 9.23 20.44
N LEU A 252 -3.46 8.53 21.58
CA LEU A 252 -4.12 7.24 21.70
C LEU A 252 -5.61 7.36 21.38
N ALA A 253 -6.08 6.51 20.46
CA ALA A 253 -7.49 6.34 20.21
C ALA A 253 -8.18 5.79 21.46
N HIS A 254 -9.43 6.20 21.71
CA HIS A 254 -10.21 5.85 22.91
C HIS A 254 -10.41 4.34 23.16
N TYR A 255 -10.18 3.52 22.14
CA TYR A 255 -10.28 2.06 22.20
C TYR A 255 -8.92 1.37 22.40
N ALA A 256 -7.81 2.09 22.32
CA ALA A 256 -6.47 1.50 22.35
C ALA A 256 -5.82 1.66 23.74
N LYS A 257 -5.25 0.56 24.24
CA LYS A 257 -4.40 0.55 25.45
C LYS A 257 -2.96 0.96 25.13
N ALA A 258 -2.48 0.63 23.94
CA ALA A 258 -1.18 1.01 23.39
C ALA A 258 -1.26 1.05 21.87
N ALA A 259 -0.52 1.96 21.27
CA ALA A 259 -0.44 2.11 19.82
C ALA A 259 0.98 2.52 19.41
N TYR A 260 1.49 1.93 18.35
CA TYR A 260 2.73 2.29 17.69
C TYR A 260 2.53 2.34 16.20
N ASP A 261 3.11 3.33 15.55
CA ASP A 261 3.21 3.40 14.10
C ASP A 261 4.62 3.01 13.64
N ILE A 262 4.68 2.26 12.56
CA ILE A 262 5.88 2.19 11.74
C ILE A 262 5.84 3.38 10.81
N GLU A 263 6.82 4.28 10.97
CA GLU A 263 7.00 5.43 10.10
C GLU A 263 8.15 5.22 9.13
N TYR A 264 7.99 5.81 7.95
CA TYR A 264 9.04 5.90 6.94
C TYR A 264 9.39 7.36 6.66
N GLU A 265 10.68 7.63 6.39
CA GLU A 265 11.19 8.95 6.03
C GLU A 265 10.97 9.24 4.54
N PHE A 266 9.80 9.83 4.24
CA PHE A 266 9.48 10.31 2.91
C PHE A 266 10.18 11.65 2.61
N PRO A 267 10.26 12.08 1.33
CA PRO A 267 10.73 13.43 0.99
C PRO A 267 9.92 14.58 1.61
N PHE A 268 8.72 14.28 2.11
CA PHE A 268 7.84 15.21 2.83
C PHE A 268 7.79 14.98 4.35
N GLY A 269 8.77 14.25 4.88
CA GLY A 269 8.95 13.99 6.32
C GLY A 269 8.55 12.58 6.76
N TRP A 270 8.72 12.33 8.05
CA TRP A 270 8.33 11.08 8.69
C TRP A 270 6.82 10.93 8.70
N ASN A 271 6.33 9.80 8.21
CA ASN A 271 4.91 9.52 8.17
C ASN A 271 4.64 8.02 8.32
N GLU A 272 3.50 7.72 8.93
CA GLU A 272 2.97 6.38 9.19
C GLU A 272 2.77 5.57 7.89
N ILE A 273 3.25 4.33 7.90
CA ILE A 273 2.98 3.33 6.84
C ILE A 273 2.22 2.12 7.34
N GLU A 274 2.29 1.83 8.64
CA GLU A 274 1.53 0.76 9.30
C GLU A 274 1.33 1.08 10.78
N GLY A 275 0.13 0.88 11.30
CA GLY A 275 -0.19 0.94 12.72
C GLY A 275 -0.23 -0.45 13.37
N VAL A 276 0.22 -0.54 14.63
CA VAL A 276 0.09 -1.73 15.49
C VAL A 276 -0.58 -1.28 16.79
N HIS A 277 -1.76 -1.84 17.08
CA HIS A 277 -2.61 -1.37 18.18
C HIS A 277 -3.04 -2.50 19.11
N ASN A 278 -2.97 -2.28 20.42
CA ASN A 278 -3.65 -3.10 21.41
C ASN A 278 -5.03 -2.49 21.68
N ARG A 279 -6.07 -3.08 21.09
CA ARG A 279 -7.45 -2.57 21.11
C ARG A 279 -8.28 -3.10 22.26
N THR A 280 -7.72 -3.97 23.09
CA THR A 280 -8.46 -4.70 24.14
C THR A 280 -9.68 -5.44 23.57
N ASP A 281 -10.78 -5.52 24.31
CA ASP A 281 -12.06 -6.13 23.90
C ASP A 281 -13.09 -5.10 23.39
N PHE A 282 -12.70 -3.83 23.25
CA PHE A 282 -13.60 -2.71 22.98
C PHE A 282 -14.57 -2.99 21.82
N ASP A 283 -14.04 -3.36 20.65
CA ASP A 283 -14.87 -3.56 19.45
C ASP A 283 -15.84 -4.74 19.60
N LEU A 284 -15.35 -5.87 20.13
CA LEU A 284 -16.23 -7.03 20.36
C LEU A 284 -17.32 -6.73 21.40
N GLN A 285 -17.00 -6.00 22.46
CA GLN A 285 -17.97 -5.57 23.45
C GLN A 285 -19.05 -4.69 22.82
N ARG A 286 -18.65 -3.68 22.02
CA ARG A 286 -19.58 -2.80 21.32
C ARG A 286 -20.50 -3.56 20.37
N HIS A 287 -19.97 -4.50 19.59
CA HIS A 287 -20.78 -5.33 18.71
C HIS A 287 -21.70 -6.29 19.48
N GLN A 288 -21.24 -6.84 20.60
CA GLN A 288 -22.07 -7.67 21.46
C GLN A 288 -23.25 -6.87 22.01
N GLU A 289 -23.02 -5.67 22.54
CA GLU A 289 -24.06 -4.78 23.06
C GLU A 289 -25.12 -4.40 22.02
N HIS A 290 -24.66 -3.99 20.81
CA HIS A 290 -25.57 -3.51 19.75
C HIS A 290 -26.28 -4.63 18.99
N SER A 291 -25.72 -5.83 18.93
CA SER A 291 -26.31 -6.98 18.24
C SER A 291 -27.12 -7.88 19.15
N GLY A 292 -26.85 -7.84 20.45
CA GLY A 292 -27.39 -8.80 21.44
C GLY A 292 -26.81 -10.21 21.31
N LYS A 293 -25.73 -10.40 20.48
CA LYS A 293 -25.07 -11.69 20.29
C LYS A 293 -23.84 -11.79 21.19
N LYS A 294 -23.67 -12.94 21.87
CA LYS A 294 -22.46 -13.20 22.65
C LYS A 294 -21.29 -13.48 21.71
N LEU A 295 -20.22 -12.73 21.85
CA LEU A 295 -18.96 -12.88 21.08
C LEU A 295 -17.84 -13.49 21.93
N GLU A 296 -18.18 -14.11 23.06
CA GLU A 296 -17.24 -14.76 23.95
C GLU A 296 -16.61 -16.02 23.31
N TRP A 297 -15.32 -16.22 23.55
CA TRP A 297 -14.67 -17.50 23.37
C TRP A 297 -14.98 -18.43 24.54
N PHE A 298 -15.23 -19.69 24.24
CA PHE A 298 -15.33 -20.76 25.24
C PHE A 298 -14.26 -21.83 24.99
N ASP A 299 -13.29 -21.92 25.88
CA ASP A 299 -12.30 -22.97 25.85
C ASP A 299 -12.88 -24.27 26.49
N GLN A 300 -13.10 -25.27 25.66
CA GLN A 300 -13.65 -26.55 26.09
C GLN A 300 -12.69 -27.33 27.00
N VAL A 301 -11.39 -27.07 26.96
CA VAL A 301 -10.38 -27.79 27.75
C VAL A 301 -10.31 -27.23 29.16
N SER A 302 -10.20 -25.93 29.30
CA SER A 302 -10.09 -25.26 30.59
C SER A 302 -11.45 -24.87 31.20
N GLY A 303 -12.52 -24.91 30.40
CA GLY A 303 -13.86 -24.41 30.81
C GLY A 303 -13.96 -22.89 30.94
N LYS A 304 -12.91 -22.15 30.59
CA LYS A 304 -12.87 -20.68 30.65
C LYS A 304 -13.76 -20.05 29.57
N ARG A 305 -14.40 -18.94 29.94
CA ARG A 305 -15.11 -18.04 29.02
C ARG A 305 -14.54 -16.66 29.15
N PHE A 306 -14.27 -16.02 28.02
CA PHE A 306 -13.82 -14.63 27.99
C PHE A 306 -14.16 -13.97 26.66
N LEU A 307 -14.26 -12.65 26.65
CA LEU A 307 -14.24 -11.84 25.44
C LEU A 307 -12.78 -11.62 25.06
N PRO A 308 -12.33 -12.04 23.86
CA PRO A 308 -10.92 -11.89 23.49
C PRO A 308 -10.49 -10.44 23.43
N TYR A 309 -9.24 -10.19 23.81
CA TYR A 309 -8.55 -8.94 23.49
C TYR A 309 -8.00 -9.02 22.06
N ILE A 310 -7.80 -7.86 21.45
CA ILE A 310 -7.42 -7.76 20.04
C ILE A 310 -6.11 -7.00 19.92
N VAL A 311 -5.17 -7.58 19.15
CA VAL A 311 -3.99 -6.90 18.65
C VAL A 311 -4.18 -6.70 17.14
N GLU A 312 -4.20 -5.45 16.71
CA GLU A 312 -4.38 -5.04 15.33
C GLU A 312 -3.05 -4.75 14.66
N THR A 313 -2.92 -5.12 13.38
CA THR A 313 -1.94 -4.54 12.47
C THR A 313 -2.65 -4.04 11.22
N SER A 314 -2.41 -2.80 10.83
CA SER A 314 -3.11 -2.17 9.71
C SER A 314 -2.14 -1.35 8.85
N ALA A 315 -1.94 -1.77 7.61
CA ALA A 315 -1.11 -1.09 6.61
C ALA A 315 -1.94 -0.67 5.40
N GLY A 316 -1.72 0.55 4.92
CA GLY A 316 -2.29 0.99 3.65
C GLY A 316 -1.52 0.41 2.48
N ALA A 317 -2.14 -0.43 1.62
CA ALA A 317 -1.48 -0.99 0.45
C ALA A 317 -0.93 0.09 -0.49
N ASP A 318 -1.65 1.20 -0.62
CA ASP A 318 -1.26 2.37 -1.42
C ASP A 318 -0.05 3.09 -0.80
N ARG A 319 -0.03 3.27 0.54
CA ARG A 319 1.11 3.87 1.26
C ARG A 319 2.36 3.00 1.16
N VAL A 320 2.24 1.68 1.37
CA VAL A 320 3.38 0.75 1.23
C VAL A 320 3.88 0.73 -0.22
N THR A 321 2.98 0.78 -1.21
CA THR A 321 3.38 0.88 -2.63
C THR A 321 4.14 2.17 -2.90
N LEU A 322 3.69 3.32 -2.35
CA LEU A 322 4.43 4.58 -2.44
C LEU A 322 5.78 4.49 -1.75
N THR A 323 5.85 3.90 -0.57
CA THR A 323 7.10 3.70 0.17
C THR A 323 8.11 2.93 -0.66
N VAL A 324 7.69 1.83 -1.28
CA VAL A 324 8.53 1.03 -2.18
C VAL A 324 8.99 1.84 -3.40
N LEU A 325 8.12 2.68 -3.99
CA LEU A 325 8.48 3.57 -5.10
C LEU A 325 9.51 4.63 -4.68
N VAL A 326 9.32 5.25 -3.53
CA VAL A 326 10.22 6.29 -3.00
C VAL A 326 11.56 5.71 -2.60
N ASP A 327 11.57 4.57 -1.92
CA ASP A 327 12.81 3.90 -1.48
C ASP A 327 13.65 3.40 -2.65
N ALA A 328 12.96 2.91 -3.69
CA ALA A 328 13.61 2.39 -4.91
C ALA A 328 14.14 3.47 -5.85
N TYR A 329 13.63 4.71 -5.75
CA TYR A 329 14.01 5.78 -6.67
C TYR A 329 15.41 6.30 -6.41
N ARG A 330 16.25 6.31 -7.45
CA ARG A 330 17.59 6.91 -7.41
C ARG A 330 18.00 7.48 -8.76
N GLU A 331 18.85 8.48 -8.70
CA GLU A 331 19.53 9.08 -9.84
C GLU A 331 21.03 8.81 -9.72
N GLU A 332 21.65 8.32 -10.77
CA GLU A 332 23.07 7.98 -10.83
C GLU A 332 23.71 8.66 -12.02
N MET A 333 24.96 9.13 -11.86
CA MET A 333 25.74 9.65 -12.99
C MET A 333 26.51 8.49 -13.64
N VAL A 334 26.23 8.21 -14.90
CA VAL A 334 26.88 7.16 -15.69
C VAL A 334 27.36 7.77 -16.99
N GLU A 335 28.67 7.78 -17.22
CA GLU A 335 29.31 8.32 -18.46
C GLU A 335 28.89 9.76 -18.78
N GLY A 336 28.64 10.58 -17.74
CA GLY A 336 28.23 11.99 -17.89
C GLY A 336 26.74 12.22 -18.12
N GLU A 337 25.92 11.16 -18.15
CA GLU A 337 24.46 11.23 -18.28
C GLU A 337 23.76 10.79 -16.98
N THR A 338 22.62 11.40 -16.67
CA THR A 338 21.80 10.98 -15.54
C THR A 338 21.03 9.69 -15.88
N ARG A 339 21.28 8.65 -15.11
CA ARG A 339 20.54 7.38 -15.11
C ARG A 339 19.51 7.39 -14.00
N VAL A 340 18.23 7.27 -14.35
CA VAL A 340 17.13 7.10 -13.39
C VAL A 340 16.83 5.62 -13.21
N VAL A 341 16.75 5.16 -11.96
CA VAL A 341 16.55 3.74 -11.61
C VAL A 341 15.46 3.62 -10.55
N LEU A 342 14.58 2.62 -10.73
CA LEU A 342 13.75 2.09 -9.65
C LEU A 342 14.36 0.77 -9.16
N GLY A 343 15.08 0.85 -8.04
CA GLY A 343 15.83 -0.25 -7.45
C GLY A 343 14.96 -1.22 -6.64
N PHE A 344 13.83 -1.68 -7.16
CA PHE A 344 12.95 -2.61 -6.46
C PHE A 344 13.67 -3.90 -6.08
N HIS A 345 13.32 -4.41 -4.89
CA HIS A 345 13.62 -5.81 -4.58
C HIS A 345 13.07 -6.72 -5.71
N PRO A 346 13.81 -7.72 -6.21
CA PRO A 346 13.41 -8.48 -7.41
C PRO A 346 12.00 -9.09 -7.31
N THR A 347 11.56 -9.50 -6.13
CA THR A 347 10.22 -10.05 -5.92
C THR A 347 9.11 -9.00 -6.04
N LEU A 348 9.42 -7.71 -5.82
CA LEU A 348 8.46 -6.62 -5.94
C LEU A 348 8.41 -6.02 -7.35
N ALA A 349 9.50 -6.12 -8.14
CA ALA A 349 9.56 -5.56 -9.49
C ALA A 349 8.35 -5.98 -10.34
N PRO A 350 7.66 -5.04 -11.02
CA PRO A 350 6.51 -5.38 -11.88
C PRO A 350 6.87 -6.33 -13.02
N ILE A 351 8.02 -6.08 -13.64
CA ILE A 351 8.62 -6.92 -14.66
C ILE A 351 9.87 -7.55 -14.06
N LYS A 352 9.97 -8.89 -14.11
CA LYS A 352 11.11 -9.63 -13.54
C LYS A 352 12.27 -9.74 -14.52
N ALA A 353 11.95 -9.81 -15.83
CA ALA A 353 12.92 -10.00 -16.88
C ALA A 353 12.53 -9.21 -18.15
N ALA A 354 13.51 -8.63 -18.83
CA ALA A 354 13.33 -8.11 -20.19
C ALA A 354 14.19 -8.88 -21.18
N VAL A 355 13.66 -9.16 -22.37
CA VAL A 355 14.38 -9.82 -23.46
C VAL A 355 14.54 -8.85 -24.62
N LEU A 356 15.78 -8.62 -25.03
CA LEU A 356 16.18 -7.54 -25.92
C LEU A 356 17.03 -8.12 -27.07
N PRO A 357 16.51 -8.30 -28.30
CA PRO A 357 17.37 -8.64 -29.45
C PRO A 357 18.27 -7.46 -29.76
N LEU A 358 19.58 -7.67 -29.87
CA LEU A 358 20.54 -6.60 -30.16
C LEU A 358 20.21 -5.87 -31.48
N MET A 359 19.82 -6.64 -32.49
CA MET A 359 19.45 -6.14 -33.84
C MET A 359 18.17 -6.84 -34.32
N LYS A 360 17.44 -6.17 -35.24
CA LYS A 360 16.25 -6.71 -35.91
C LYS A 360 16.60 -7.53 -37.17
N LYS A 361 17.62 -8.37 -37.11
CA LYS A 361 18.09 -9.18 -38.23
C LYS A 361 18.81 -10.44 -37.74
N ALA A 362 19.19 -11.30 -38.70
CA ALA A 362 19.99 -12.49 -38.46
C ALA A 362 19.38 -13.52 -37.48
N GLY A 363 18.05 -13.61 -37.43
CA GLY A 363 17.35 -14.57 -36.54
C GLY A 363 17.31 -14.18 -35.07
N MET A 364 17.89 -13.05 -34.66
CA MET A 364 17.91 -12.62 -33.27
C MET A 364 16.50 -12.32 -32.69
N PRO A 365 15.57 -11.64 -33.42
CA PRO A 365 14.21 -11.41 -32.94
C PRO A 365 13.46 -12.71 -32.65
N GLU A 366 13.62 -13.72 -33.49
CA GLU A 366 12.98 -15.01 -33.38
C GLU A 366 13.45 -15.78 -32.14
N VAL A 367 14.77 -15.80 -31.88
CA VAL A 367 15.36 -16.39 -30.68
C VAL A 367 14.95 -15.63 -29.43
N ALA A 368 14.94 -14.30 -29.50
CA ALA A 368 14.50 -13.45 -28.39
C ALA A 368 13.01 -13.64 -28.07
N ASP A 369 12.14 -13.77 -29.08
CA ASP A 369 10.72 -14.07 -28.88
C ASP A 369 10.51 -15.45 -28.23
N GLN A 370 11.25 -16.46 -28.65
CA GLN A 370 11.19 -17.80 -28.03
C GLN A 370 11.59 -17.72 -26.53
N LEU A 371 12.70 -17.07 -26.21
CA LEU A 371 13.14 -16.88 -24.85
C LEU A 371 12.11 -16.08 -24.02
N TYR A 372 11.59 -14.99 -24.60
CA TYR A 372 10.54 -14.18 -23.97
C TYR A 372 9.31 -15.01 -23.63
N ARG A 373 8.80 -15.83 -24.56
CA ARG A 373 7.64 -16.70 -24.31
C ARG A 373 7.91 -17.73 -23.22
N ALA A 374 9.11 -18.32 -23.21
CA ALA A 374 9.52 -19.27 -22.19
C ALA A 374 9.58 -18.63 -20.79
N LEU A 375 10.07 -17.38 -20.68
CA LEU A 375 10.09 -16.62 -19.43
C LEU A 375 8.69 -16.18 -19.02
N ARG A 376 7.89 -15.64 -19.96
CA ARG A 376 6.55 -15.12 -19.67
C ARG A 376 5.58 -16.20 -19.16
N ALA A 377 5.81 -17.46 -19.51
CA ALA A 377 5.03 -18.58 -18.94
C ALA A 377 5.30 -18.83 -17.44
N ARG A 378 6.34 -18.20 -16.86
CA ARG A 378 6.79 -18.43 -15.48
C ARG A 378 6.78 -17.16 -14.62
N VAL A 379 7.17 -16.02 -15.21
CA VAL A 379 7.30 -14.73 -14.54
C VAL A 379 6.84 -13.59 -15.45
N PRO A 380 6.41 -12.44 -14.90
CA PRO A 380 6.19 -11.24 -15.69
C PRO A 380 7.47 -10.87 -16.47
N ALA A 381 7.40 -10.95 -17.79
CA ALA A 381 8.50 -10.66 -18.69
C ALA A 381 8.09 -9.62 -19.74
N PHE A 382 9.06 -8.89 -20.28
CA PHE A 382 8.89 -7.86 -21.28
C PHE A 382 9.81 -8.10 -22.50
N TYR A 383 9.32 -7.80 -23.67
CA TYR A 383 10.11 -7.84 -24.92
C TYR A 383 10.21 -6.44 -25.50
N ASP A 384 11.42 -6.02 -25.88
CA ASP A 384 11.62 -4.71 -26.50
C ASP A 384 12.72 -4.78 -27.59
N ASP A 385 12.35 -4.40 -28.80
CA ASP A 385 13.24 -4.29 -29.96
C ASP A 385 13.31 -2.86 -30.53
N SER A 386 12.77 -1.87 -29.80
CA SER A 386 12.56 -0.51 -30.29
C SER A 386 13.70 0.44 -29.92
N GLY A 387 14.43 0.92 -30.89
CA GLY A 387 15.55 1.85 -30.73
C GLY A 387 16.88 1.17 -30.34
N ALA A 388 17.88 1.97 -29.97
CA ALA A 388 19.19 1.49 -29.57
C ALA A 388 19.16 0.71 -28.25
N ILE A 389 20.02 -0.30 -28.09
CA ILE A 389 20.07 -1.19 -26.92
C ILE A 389 20.25 -0.41 -25.61
N GLY A 390 21.11 0.61 -25.58
CA GLY A 390 21.31 1.45 -24.39
C GLY A 390 20.05 2.15 -23.94
N ARG A 391 19.21 2.66 -24.86
CA ARG A 391 17.91 3.27 -24.54
C ARG A 391 16.91 2.24 -24.00
N ARG A 392 16.98 0.99 -24.48
CA ARG A 392 16.13 -0.10 -23.97
C ARG A 392 16.51 -0.47 -22.55
N TYR A 393 17.78 -0.54 -22.22
CA TYR A 393 18.24 -0.72 -20.83
C TYR A 393 17.76 0.43 -19.93
N ARG A 394 17.87 1.69 -20.37
CA ARG A 394 17.38 2.84 -19.57
C ARG A 394 15.88 2.76 -19.30
N ARG A 395 15.07 2.32 -20.30
CA ARG A 395 13.63 2.09 -20.09
C ARG A 395 13.35 1.03 -19.03
N GLN A 396 14.14 -0.05 -19.01
CA GLN A 396 14.01 -1.11 -18.03
C GLN A 396 14.53 -0.70 -16.64
N ASP A 397 15.58 0.10 -16.58
CA ASP A 397 16.07 0.70 -15.33
C ASP A 397 14.95 1.58 -14.69
N GLU A 398 14.28 2.42 -15.47
CA GLU A 398 13.14 3.25 -15.03
C GLU A 398 11.88 2.42 -14.73
N ALA A 399 11.67 1.26 -15.34
CA ALA A 399 10.59 0.33 -15.02
C ALA A 399 10.90 -0.54 -13.79
N GLY A 400 12.15 -0.53 -13.34
CA GLY A 400 12.61 -1.30 -12.20
C GLY A 400 12.83 -2.79 -12.48
N THR A 401 13.05 -3.18 -13.76
CA THR A 401 13.29 -4.57 -14.17
C THR A 401 14.67 -5.02 -13.69
N PRO A 402 14.79 -6.06 -12.84
CA PRO A 402 16.08 -6.45 -12.26
C PRO A 402 17.03 -7.10 -13.27
N PHE A 403 16.52 -7.81 -14.29
CA PHE A 403 17.33 -8.59 -15.21
C PHE A 403 16.96 -8.33 -16.67
N CYS A 404 17.96 -8.01 -17.51
CA CYS A 404 17.77 -7.84 -18.95
C CYS A 404 18.60 -8.88 -19.70
N PHE A 405 17.96 -9.71 -20.51
CA PHE A 405 18.59 -10.71 -21.36
C PHE A 405 18.75 -10.18 -22.78
N THR A 406 19.99 -10.09 -23.26
CA THR A 406 20.28 -9.63 -24.63
C THR A 406 20.64 -10.81 -25.51
N VAL A 407 19.90 -10.93 -26.62
CA VAL A 407 20.17 -11.86 -27.70
C VAL A 407 21.04 -11.12 -28.73
N ASP A 408 22.26 -11.56 -28.94
CA ASP A 408 23.28 -10.93 -29.79
C ASP A 408 23.88 -11.89 -30.83
N THR A 409 24.95 -11.49 -31.47
CA THR A 409 25.61 -12.30 -32.54
C THR A 409 26.20 -13.60 -32.00
N GLU A 410 26.75 -13.60 -30.76
CA GLU A 410 27.31 -14.81 -30.15
C GLU A 410 26.20 -15.79 -29.77
N THR A 411 25.00 -15.28 -29.42
CA THR A 411 23.81 -16.13 -29.16
C THR A 411 23.53 -17.06 -30.35
N MET A 412 23.73 -16.56 -31.57
CA MET A 412 23.42 -17.32 -32.80
C MET A 412 24.38 -18.48 -33.06
N THR A 413 25.59 -18.41 -32.51
CA THR A 413 26.63 -19.45 -32.65
C THR A 413 26.80 -20.32 -31.44
N GLU A 414 26.72 -19.75 -30.25
CA GLU A 414 27.06 -20.44 -28.99
C GLU A 414 25.80 -20.81 -28.13
N ARG A 415 24.60 -20.36 -28.53
CA ARG A 415 23.37 -20.52 -27.79
C ARG A 415 23.45 -19.99 -26.32
N THR A 416 24.17 -18.87 -26.16
CA THR A 416 24.25 -18.13 -24.89
C THR A 416 23.58 -16.77 -25.01
N VAL A 417 23.17 -16.18 -23.92
CA VAL A 417 22.63 -14.80 -23.85
C VAL A 417 23.39 -13.99 -22.81
N THR A 418 23.53 -12.69 -23.05
CA THR A 418 24.03 -11.78 -22.03
C THR A 418 22.92 -11.41 -21.07
N VAL A 419 23.09 -11.65 -19.76
CA VAL A 419 22.23 -11.10 -18.73
C VAL A 419 22.90 -9.89 -18.10
N ARG A 420 22.16 -8.78 -18.03
CA ARG A 420 22.56 -7.56 -17.33
C ARG A 420 21.75 -7.37 -16.07
N GLU A 421 22.40 -7.24 -14.93
CA GLU A 421 21.77 -6.85 -13.68
C GLU A 421 21.54 -5.33 -13.62
N ARG A 422 20.36 -4.92 -13.20
CA ARG A 422 19.96 -3.50 -13.09
C ARG A 422 20.89 -2.73 -12.14
N ASP A 423 21.13 -3.25 -10.95
CA ASP A 423 21.75 -2.48 -9.88
C ASP A 423 23.26 -2.32 -10.07
N SER A 424 23.95 -3.39 -10.39
CA SER A 424 25.40 -3.38 -10.64
C SER A 424 25.80 -2.98 -12.05
N MET A 425 24.86 -3.06 -13.01
CA MET A 425 25.08 -2.99 -14.47
C MET A 425 26.05 -4.06 -14.99
N GLN A 426 26.46 -5.01 -14.15
CA GLN A 426 27.32 -6.11 -14.56
C GLN A 426 26.61 -7.01 -15.55
N GLN A 427 27.42 -7.57 -16.46
CA GLN A 427 26.95 -8.47 -17.50
C GLN A 427 27.70 -9.78 -17.43
N GLU A 428 26.97 -10.88 -17.55
CA GLU A 428 27.52 -12.22 -17.64
C GLU A 428 26.84 -12.98 -18.79
N ARG A 429 27.49 -14.02 -19.30
CA ARG A 429 26.89 -14.89 -20.32
C ARG A 429 26.44 -16.19 -19.71
N ILE A 430 25.23 -16.59 -20.05
CA ILE A 430 24.65 -17.85 -19.60
C ILE A 430 24.02 -18.59 -20.79
N ALA A 431 23.98 -19.92 -20.73
CA ALA A 431 23.30 -20.71 -21.75
C ALA A 431 21.81 -20.39 -21.79
N ILE A 432 21.25 -20.22 -22.97
CA ILE A 432 19.85 -19.81 -23.15
C ILE A 432 18.87 -20.79 -22.47
N ASP A 433 19.20 -22.08 -22.50
CA ASP A 433 18.39 -23.14 -21.92
C ASP A 433 18.41 -23.12 -20.37
N GLN A 434 19.43 -22.46 -19.77
CA GLN A 434 19.56 -22.31 -18.33
C GLN A 434 18.83 -21.08 -17.79
N VAL A 435 18.45 -20.12 -18.64
CA VAL A 435 17.79 -18.86 -18.21
C VAL A 435 16.59 -19.09 -17.30
N PRO A 436 15.65 -20.02 -17.58
CA PRO A 436 14.50 -20.23 -16.70
C PRO A 436 14.89 -20.74 -15.30
N ALA A 437 15.88 -21.62 -15.20
CA ALA A 437 16.39 -22.13 -13.91
C ALA A 437 17.13 -21.03 -13.14
N TRP A 438 17.98 -20.26 -13.84
CA TRP A 438 18.70 -19.12 -13.30
C TRP A 438 17.75 -18.08 -12.72
N MET A 439 16.65 -17.76 -13.42
CA MET A 439 15.61 -16.84 -12.92
C MET A 439 14.92 -17.37 -11.66
N THR A 440 14.59 -18.66 -11.62
CA THR A 440 13.97 -19.28 -10.46
C THR A 440 14.89 -19.19 -9.23
N GLU A 441 16.18 -19.45 -9.39
CA GLU A 441 17.17 -19.35 -8.32
C GLU A 441 17.29 -17.91 -7.81
N ARG A 442 17.40 -16.92 -8.70
CA ARG A 442 17.55 -15.49 -8.34
C ARG A 442 16.31 -14.92 -7.66
N LEU A 443 15.11 -15.31 -8.10
CA LEU A 443 13.87 -14.91 -7.47
C LEU A 443 13.58 -15.70 -6.18
N GLY A 444 13.98 -16.97 -6.11
CA GLY A 444 13.79 -17.83 -4.93
C GLY A 444 14.71 -17.46 -3.76
N ARG A 445 15.95 -17.03 -4.02
CA ARG A 445 16.86 -16.51 -2.98
C ARG A 445 16.39 -15.19 -2.36
N SER A 446 15.42 -14.54 -2.99
CA SER A 446 14.83 -13.27 -2.55
C SER A 446 13.48 -13.46 -1.83
N GLN A 447 13.10 -14.72 -1.51
CA GLN A 447 11.84 -15.04 -0.81
C GLN A 447 12.09 -15.17 0.72
#